data_2df3244ec9faacfd8dc9abce6958c8ce
#
_entry.id   2df3244ec9faacfd8dc9abce6958c8ce
#
_cell.length_a   1.000
_cell.length_b   1.000
_cell.length_c   1.000
_cell.angle_alpha   90.00
_cell.angle_beta   90.00
_cell.angle_gamma   90.00
#
_symmetry.space_group_name_H-M   'P 1'
#
loop_
_entity.id
_entity.type
_entity.pdbx_description
1 polymer ?
#
loop_
_entity_poly.entity_id
_entity_poly.type
_entity_poly.pdbx_seq_one_letter_code
_entity_poly.pdbx_strand_id
1 'polypeptide(L)'
;MKQTVFRWIGVLSVVVTAAIASACAGDASIAPDGATASPKRMLSVANVSNGNRLPDLTGCEKLAAPAGSTLVFSALGVGVQIYRWSGTSWVFVSPLATLYADAGRHGQVASHFVGPTWQSNSGGTVVGTVAERCTHDAASIQWLSLTAVANGPGIFAKVTFIQRLNTVGGNAPSTPGSVVGEEVQVPYTADYLFYKTP
;
A
#
# COMPACT_ATOMS: atom_id res chain seq x y z
N MET A 1 55.94 12.34 -13.21
CA MET A 1 56.84 12.07 -12.09
C MET A 1 56.56 12.99 -10.95
N LYS A 2 55.90 12.49 -9.91
CA LYS A 2 56.02 12.84 -8.48
C LYS A 2 55.01 12.01 -7.72
N GLN A 3 55.52 10.94 -7.10
CA GLN A 3 54.80 10.13 -6.13
C GLN A 3 54.77 10.87 -4.81
N THR A 4 53.63 10.90 -4.15
CA THR A 4 53.54 11.33 -2.77
C THR A 4 53.03 10.16 -1.94
N VAL A 5 53.90 9.65 -1.12
CA VAL A 5 53.73 8.58 -0.13
C VAL A 5 52.99 9.20 1.07
N PHE A 6 51.89 8.63 1.51
CA PHE A 6 51.24 9.02 2.78
C PHE A 6 51.39 7.89 3.79
N ARG A 7 51.98 8.25 4.92
CA ARG A 7 52.41 7.39 6.03
C ARG A 7 51.23 6.97 6.88
N TRP A 8 51.24 5.69 7.26
CA TRP A 8 50.40 5.12 8.31
C TRP A 8 50.84 5.61 9.68
N ILE A 9 49.90 6.09 10.52
CA ILE A 9 50.10 6.27 11.96
C ILE A 9 49.07 5.39 12.63
N GLY A 10 49.56 4.36 13.30
CA GLY A 10 48.78 3.49 14.17
C GLY A 10 48.47 4.22 15.50
N VAL A 11 47.28 4.03 16.02
CA VAL A 11 46.94 4.39 17.40
C VAL A 11 46.37 3.18 18.13
N LEU A 12 46.95 2.99 19.25
CA LEU A 12 46.92 1.94 20.23
C LEU A 12 45.53 1.69 20.84
N SER A 13 45.26 0.43 21.08
CA SER A 13 44.11 -0.08 21.85
C SER A 13 44.19 0.34 23.32
N VAL A 14 43.06 0.73 23.89
CA VAL A 14 42.85 0.66 25.35
C VAL A 14 41.56 -0.14 25.59
N VAL A 15 41.76 -1.31 26.17
CA VAL A 15 40.71 -2.17 26.71
C VAL A 15 40.45 -1.65 28.15
N VAL A 16 39.25 -1.29 28.45
CA VAL A 16 38.76 -1.13 29.82
C VAL A 16 37.63 -2.09 30.07
N THR A 17 37.94 -3.12 30.81
CA THR A 17 36.97 -4.03 31.45
C THR A 17 36.49 -3.41 32.75
N ALA A 18 35.17 -3.27 32.88
CA ALA A 18 34.54 -3.07 34.19
C ALA A 18 33.32 -3.99 34.29
N ALA A 19 33.48 -5.04 35.08
CA ALA A 19 32.35 -5.77 35.68
C ALA A 19 31.84 -5.00 36.86
N ILE A 20 30.53 -5.08 37.15
CA ILE A 20 29.96 -5.12 38.50
C ILE A 20 28.42 -5.22 38.39
N ALA A 21 27.92 -6.30 38.86
CA ALA A 21 27.03 -6.54 39.99
C ALA A 21 25.54 -6.28 39.78
N SER A 22 24.87 -7.37 39.95
CA SER A 22 23.48 -7.64 40.25
C SER A 22 22.97 -6.83 41.48
N ALA A 23 21.77 -6.26 41.35
CA ALA A 23 20.87 -6.03 42.48
C ALA A 23 19.41 -6.15 42.03
N CYS A 24 18.70 -7.07 42.66
CA CYS A 24 17.25 -7.25 42.56
C CYS A 24 16.53 -6.19 43.42
N ALA A 25 15.24 -6.05 43.07
CA ALA A 25 14.08 -5.66 43.86
C ALA A 25 13.57 -4.24 43.70
N GLY A 26 12.28 -4.14 43.41
CA GLY A 26 11.50 -2.93 43.61
C GLY A 26 10.29 -2.83 42.67
N ASP A 27 9.21 -3.48 43.10
CA ASP A 27 7.84 -3.31 42.61
C ASP A 27 7.43 -1.82 42.70
N ALA A 28 6.91 -1.27 41.59
CA ALA A 28 6.00 -0.12 41.66
C ALA A 28 5.25 0.00 40.33
N SER A 29 4.02 -0.50 40.31
CA SER A 29 2.97 -0.18 39.35
C SER A 29 2.75 1.35 39.34
N ILE A 30 2.96 1.98 38.17
CA ILE A 30 2.25 3.20 37.79
C ILE A 30 1.91 3.07 36.32
N ALA A 31 0.63 2.81 36.03
CA ALA A 31 0.05 2.96 34.71
C ALA A 31 -0.18 4.45 34.43
N PRO A 32 0.20 4.98 33.26
CA PRO A 32 -0.49 6.13 32.71
C PRO A 32 -1.56 5.63 31.74
N ASP A 33 -2.78 6.06 31.98
CA ASP A 33 -3.87 6.04 31.01
C ASP A 33 -3.40 6.67 29.71
N GLY A 34 -3.02 5.85 28.77
CA GLY A 34 -2.77 6.23 27.38
C GLY A 34 -3.87 5.59 26.53
N ALA A 35 -4.72 6.42 25.95
CA ALA A 35 -5.74 6.03 25.01
C ALA A 35 -5.19 5.02 24.01
N THR A 36 -5.54 3.76 24.17
CA THR A 36 -5.32 2.71 23.16
C THR A 36 -6.23 3.03 21.99
N ALA A 37 -5.70 3.74 21.00
CA ALA A 37 -6.24 3.68 19.66
C ALA A 37 -6.23 2.19 19.29
N SER A 38 -7.40 1.56 19.28
CA SER A 38 -7.59 0.20 18.76
C SER A 38 -6.93 0.15 17.38
N PRO A 39 -6.00 -0.77 17.12
CA PRO A 39 -5.50 -0.95 15.79
C PRO A 39 -6.71 -1.36 14.94
N LYS A 40 -7.16 -0.48 14.05
CA LYS A 40 -8.16 -0.75 13.04
C LYS A 40 -7.68 -2.03 12.35
N ARG A 41 -8.40 -3.13 12.57
CA ARG A 41 -8.02 -4.48 12.16
C ARG A 41 -7.87 -4.46 10.64
N MET A 42 -6.63 -4.33 10.16
CA MET A 42 -6.31 -4.63 8.77
C MET A 42 -6.77 -6.06 8.52
N LEU A 43 -7.80 -6.24 7.72
CA LEU A 43 -8.14 -7.56 7.22
C LEU A 43 -6.92 -8.03 6.43
N SER A 44 -6.16 -8.92 7.03
CA SER A 44 -4.99 -9.51 6.40
C SER A 44 -5.44 -10.16 5.08
N VAL A 45 -4.76 -9.84 3.99
CA VAL A 45 -4.92 -10.50 2.69
C VAL A 45 -4.82 -12.03 2.83
N ALA A 46 -4.11 -12.52 3.86
CA ALA A 46 -4.06 -13.93 4.22
C ALA A 46 -5.43 -14.58 4.52
N ASN A 47 -6.46 -13.80 4.90
CA ASN A 47 -7.82 -14.34 5.11
C ASN A 47 -8.64 -14.46 3.82
N VAL A 48 -8.17 -13.89 2.70
CA VAL A 48 -8.83 -14.05 1.39
C VAL A 48 -8.42 -15.37 0.72
N SER A 49 -7.34 -16.00 1.17
CA SER A 49 -6.85 -17.30 0.66
C SER A 49 -7.76 -18.49 0.95
N ASN A 50 -8.72 -18.36 1.86
CA ASN A 50 -9.74 -19.38 2.10
C ASN A 50 -10.99 -19.13 1.24
N GLY A 51 -10.81 -19.21 -0.02
CA GLY A 51 -11.66 -19.72 -1.11
C GLY A 51 -13.12 -19.27 -1.21
N ASN A 52 -13.74 -18.49 -0.33
CA ASN A 52 -15.14 -18.09 -0.50
C ASN A 52 -15.63 -16.96 0.45
N ARG A 53 -14.75 -16.24 1.13
CA ARG A 53 -15.21 -15.14 1.96
C ARG A 53 -15.24 -13.85 1.15
N LEU A 54 -16.44 -13.37 0.86
CA LEU A 54 -16.64 -12.06 0.24
C LEU A 54 -16.06 -10.96 1.16
N PRO A 55 -15.49 -9.88 0.59
CA PRO A 55 -15.04 -8.75 1.37
C PRO A 55 -16.22 -8.11 2.12
N ASP A 56 -15.93 -7.55 3.30
CA ASP A 56 -16.90 -6.74 4.03
C ASP A 56 -17.04 -5.39 3.31
N LEU A 57 -18.21 -5.13 2.78
CA LEU A 57 -18.55 -3.90 2.05
C LEU A 57 -19.53 -3.03 2.82
N THR A 58 -19.70 -3.22 4.13
CA THR A 58 -20.69 -2.47 4.92
C THR A 58 -20.65 -0.96 4.63
N GLY A 59 -21.77 -0.44 4.16
CA GLY A 59 -21.91 0.94 3.71
C GLY A 59 -21.41 1.24 2.29
N CYS A 60 -20.85 0.23 1.61
CA CYS A 60 -20.31 0.33 0.24
C CYS A 60 -20.76 -0.84 -0.66
N GLU A 61 -21.96 -1.38 -0.44
CA GLU A 61 -22.48 -2.58 -1.10
C GLU A 61 -22.53 -2.47 -2.63
N LYS A 62 -22.65 -1.25 -3.16
CA LYS A 62 -22.60 -0.99 -4.61
C LYS A 62 -21.28 -1.34 -5.28
N LEU A 63 -20.24 -1.56 -4.49
CA LEU A 63 -18.94 -2.02 -4.99
C LEU A 63 -18.85 -3.55 -5.15
N ALA A 64 -19.93 -4.29 -4.83
CA ALA A 64 -19.92 -5.75 -4.89
C ALA A 64 -19.56 -6.24 -6.28
N ALA A 65 -18.75 -7.30 -6.33
CA ALA A 65 -18.51 -8.01 -7.58
C ALA A 65 -19.82 -8.62 -8.09
N PRO A 66 -20.06 -8.67 -9.42
CA PRO A 66 -21.24 -9.28 -10.01
C PRO A 66 -21.46 -10.69 -9.48
N ALA A 67 -22.74 -11.09 -9.30
CA ALA A 67 -23.09 -12.44 -8.85
C ALA A 67 -22.45 -13.49 -9.76
N GLY A 68 -21.93 -14.57 -9.19
CA GLY A 68 -21.21 -15.62 -9.92
C GLY A 68 -19.74 -15.30 -10.25
N SER A 69 -19.23 -14.14 -9.85
CA SER A 69 -17.81 -13.80 -10.01
C SER A 69 -16.91 -14.73 -9.19
N THR A 70 -15.76 -15.07 -9.75
CA THR A 70 -14.73 -15.87 -9.08
C THR A 70 -13.53 -15.00 -8.79
N LEU A 71 -13.06 -14.97 -7.53
CA LEU A 71 -11.81 -14.30 -7.17
C LEU A 71 -10.64 -15.05 -7.83
N VAL A 72 -9.90 -14.36 -8.68
CA VAL A 72 -8.72 -14.90 -9.38
C VAL A 72 -7.47 -14.68 -8.55
N PHE A 73 -7.35 -13.47 -7.96
CA PHE A 73 -6.17 -13.05 -7.25
C PHE A 73 -6.48 -11.88 -6.30
N SER A 74 -5.73 -11.78 -5.21
CA SER A 74 -5.76 -10.62 -4.32
C SER A 74 -4.35 -10.18 -3.95
N ALA A 75 -4.14 -8.89 -3.70
CA ALA A 75 -2.85 -8.33 -3.35
C ALA A 75 -2.97 -7.08 -2.49
N LEU A 76 -1.98 -6.86 -1.62
CA LEU A 76 -1.78 -5.59 -0.94
C LEU A 76 -1.02 -4.63 -1.86
N GLY A 77 -1.61 -3.50 -2.21
CA GLY A 77 -0.95 -2.39 -2.87
C GLY A 77 -0.34 -1.43 -1.86
N VAL A 78 0.93 -1.09 -2.06
CA VAL A 78 1.67 -0.11 -1.24
C VAL A 78 2.37 0.87 -2.18
N GLY A 79 2.09 2.15 -2.04
CA GLY A 79 2.66 3.15 -2.93
C GLY A 79 2.19 4.56 -2.64
N VAL A 80 2.06 5.36 -3.69
CA VAL A 80 1.68 6.77 -3.61
C VAL A 80 0.58 7.12 -4.62
N GLN A 81 -0.24 8.10 -4.25
CA GLN A 81 -1.07 8.85 -5.19
C GLN A 81 -0.31 10.13 -5.56
N ILE A 82 -0.14 10.38 -6.85
CA ILE A 82 0.56 11.56 -7.37
C ILE A 82 -0.49 12.61 -7.70
N TYR A 83 -0.29 13.80 -7.17
CA TYR A 83 -1.13 14.97 -7.43
C TYR A 83 -0.28 16.10 -7.99
N ARG A 84 -0.88 16.94 -8.84
CA ARG A 84 -0.26 18.14 -9.40
C ARG A 84 -1.11 19.37 -9.03
N TRP A 85 -0.43 20.42 -8.59
CA TRP A 85 -1.09 21.68 -8.27
C TRP A 85 -1.49 22.44 -9.54
N SER A 86 -2.77 22.75 -9.68
CA SER A 86 -3.33 23.48 -10.82
C SER A 86 -3.24 25.01 -10.69
N GLY A 87 -2.82 25.52 -9.52
CA GLY A 87 -2.95 26.92 -9.11
C GLY A 87 -4.14 27.18 -8.21
N THR A 88 -5.10 26.27 -8.15
CA THR A 88 -6.33 26.38 -7.32
C THR A 88 -6.62 25.12 -6.52
N SER A 89 -6.21 23.95 -7.01
CA SER A 89 -6.47 22.66 -6.35
C SER A 89 -5.41 21.63 -6.75
N TRP A 90 -5.24 20.61 -5.92
CA TRP A 90 -4.50 19.41 -6.26
C TRP A 90 -5.33 18.53 -7.19
N VAL A 91 -4.81 18.26 -8.37
CA VAL A 91 -5.43 17.39 -9.38
C VAL A 91 -4.71 16.05 -9.37
N PHE A 92 -5.46 14.96 -9.28
CA PHE A 92 -4.91 13.60 -9.35
C PHE A 92 -4.27 13.35 -10.72
N VAL A 93 -3.05 12.81 -10.72
CA VAL A 93 -2.29 12.46 -11.93
C VAL A 93 -2.30 10.96 -12.16
N SER A 94 -1.78 10.20 -11.19
CA SER A 94 -1.67 8.74 -11.32
C SER A 94 -1.36 8.10 -9.97
N PRO A 95 -1.68 6.79 -9.80
CA PRO A 95 -1.05 5.99 -8.77
C PRO A 95 0.36 5.56 -9.21
N LEU A 96 1.19 5.23 -8.23
CA LEU A 96 2.41 4.46 -8.41
C LEU A 96 2.55 3.53 -7.20
N ALA A 97 2.36 2.23 -7.40
CA ALA A 97 2.38 1.28 -6.29
C ALA A 97 2.95 -0.08 -6.70
N THR A 98 3.48 -0.78 -5.72
CA THR A 98 3.87 -2.19 -5.80
C THR A 98 2.78 -3.03 -5.17
N LEU A 99 2.43 -4.15 -5.81
CA LEU A 99 1.50 -5.14 -5.27
C LEU A 99 2.28 -6.32 -4.69
N TYR A 100 1.90 -6.70 -3.47
CA TYR A 100 2.47 -7.82 -2.72
C TYR A 100 1.43 -8.91 -2.51
N ALA A 101 1.88 -10.17 -2.52
CA ALA A 101 1.02 -11.33 -2.34
C ALA A 101 0.39 -11.39 -0.94
N ASP A 102 1.02 -10.77 0.05
CA ASP A 102 0.56 -10.78 1.44
C ASP A 102 0.80 -9.44 2.17
N ALA A 103 0.18 -9.30 3.35
CA ALA A 103 0.29 -8.12 4.20
C ALA A 103 1.69 -7.91 4.80
N GLY A 104 2.54 -8.93 4.85
CA GLY A 104 3.94 -8.85 5.27
C GLY A 104 4.86 -8.25 4.20
N ARG A 105 4.30 -7.94 3.02
CA ARG A 105 5.01 -7.42 1.83
C ARG A 105 6.04 -8.39 1.28
N HIS A 106 5.78 -9.69 1.41
CA HIS A 106 6.55 -10.73 0.75
C HIS A 106 6.03 -10.94 -0.67
N GLY A 107 6.91 -11.32 -1.58
CA GLY A 107 6.52 -11.67 -2.94
C GLY A 107 5.88 -10.50 -3.68
N GLN A 108 6.68 -9.57 -4.18
CA GLN A 108 6.21 -8.59 -5.16
C GLN A 108 5.68 -9.31 -6.38
N VAL A 109 4.41 -9.05 -6.76
CA VAL A 109 3.71 -9.79 -7.82
C VAL A 109 3.32 -8.91 -9.00
N ALA A 110 3.15 -7.61 -8.78
CA ALA A 110 2.76 -6.68 -9.83
C ALA A 110 3.13 -5.24 -9.48
N SER A 111 3.05 -4.35 -10.49
CA SER A 111 3.10 -2.89 -10.36
C SER A 111 1.76 -2.29 -10.74
N HIS A 112 1.43 -1.12 -10.18
CA HIS A 112 0.22 -0.35 -10.48
C HIS A 112 0.59 1.10 -10.81
N PHE A 113 0.11 1.60 -11.94
CA PHE A 113 0.47 2.91 -12.46
C PHE A 113 -0.66 3.53 -13.29
N VAL A 114 -0.36 4.62 -14.02
CA VAL A 114 -1.30 5.42 -14.79
C VAL A 114 -2.24 4.60 -15.69
N GLY A 115 -3.48 5.08 -15.83
CA GLY A 115 -4.48 4.54 -16.74
C GLY A 115 -5.42 3.46 -16.20
N PRO A 116 -5.83 3.42 -14.91
CA PRO A 116 -5.25 2.58 -13.87
C PRO A 116 -4.88 1.19 -14.38
N THR A 117 -3.60 0.99 -14.53
CA THR A 117 -3.02 -0.26 -15.09
C THR A 117 -2.34 -1.06 -14.00
N TRP A 118 -2.48 -2.37 -14.03
CA TRP A 118 -1.69 -3.32 -13.25
C TRP A 118 -0.89 -4.20 -14.21
N GLN A 119 0.41 -4.32 -13.97
CA GLN A 119 1.32 -5.16 -14.75
C GLN A 119 1.91 -6.24 -13.86
N SER A 120 1.70 -7.48 -14.21
CA SER A 120 2.22 -8.64 -13.48
C SER A 120 3.70 -8.87 -13.77
N ASN A 121 4.44 -9.31 -12.76
CA ASN A 121 5.82 -9.77 -12.92
C ASN A 121 5.91 -11.04 -13.81
N SER A 122 4.82 -11.80 -13.95
CA SER A 122 4.74 -12.98 -14.82
C SER A 122 4.32 -12.67 -16.28
N GLY A 123 4.28 -11.40 -16.63
CA GLY A 123 3.76 -10.91 -17.91
C GLY A 123 2.26 -10.56 -17.81
N GLY A 124 1.72 -9.97 -18.87
CA GLY A 124 0.33 -9.55 -18.94
C GLY A 124 0.01 -8.30 -18.11
N THR A 125 -1.01 -7.61 -18.55
CA THR A 125 -1.53 -6.39 -17.92
C THR A 125 -3.03 -6.49 -17.77
N VAL A 126 -3.58 -5.68 -16.86
CA VAL A 126 -5.02 -5.41 -16.80
C VAL A 126 -5.22 -3.90 -16.64
N VAL A 127 -6.14 -3.36 -17.42
CA VAL A 127 -6.52 -1.93 -17.37
C VAL A 127 -7.94 -1.84 -16.83
N GLY A 128 -8.15 -1.02 -15.80
CA GLY A 128 -9.45 -0.81 -15.18
C GLY A 128 -10.12 0.47 -15.66
N THR A 129 -11.44 0.46 -15.64
CA THR A 129 -12.29 1.66 -15.77
C THR A 129 -13.16 1.74 -14.54
N VAL A 130 -13.08 2.86 -13.79
CA VAL A 130 -13.86 3.02 -12.57
C VAL A 130 -15.35 2.99 -12.88
N ALA A 131 -16.06 2.04 -12.28
CA ALA A 131 -17.50 1.89 -12.36
C ALA A 131 -18.20 2.60 -11.20
N GLU A 132 -17.79 2.29 -9.95
CA GLU A 132 -18.40 2.86 -8.75
C GLU A 132 -17.33 3.32 -7.75
N ARG A 133 -17.73 4.30 -6.92
CA ARG A 133 -16.90 4.89 -5.86
C ARG A 133 -17.67 4.90 -4.55
N CYS A 134 -16.97 4.67 -3.44
CA CYS A 134 -17.55 4.77 -2.11
C CYS A 134 -16.56 5.39 -1.13
N THR A 135 -16.98 6.41 -0.39
CA THR A 135 -16.19 6.98 0.70
C THR A 135 -16.48 6.19 1.98
N HIS A 136 -15.66 5.17 2.26
CA HIS A 136 -15.75 4.39 3.48
C HIS A 136 -15.09 5.10 4.67
N ASP A 137 -13.98 5.77 4.42
CA ASP A 137 -13.23 6.57 5.39
C ASP A 137 -12.82 7.89 4.73
N ALA A 138 -13.23 9.02 5.30
CA ALA A 138 -12.91 10.35 4.78
C ALA A 138 -11.40 10.69 4.87
N ALA A 139 -10.65 10.03 5.75
CA ALA A 139 -9.21 10.22 5.87
C ALA A 139 -8.41 9.47 4.79
N SER A 140 -9.08 8.65 3.96
CA SER A 140 -8.45 7.79 2.96
C SER A 140 -9.09 7.97 1.59
N ILE A 141 -8.35 7.63 0.53
CA ILE A 141 -8.90 7.60 -0.83
C ILE A 141 -10.08 6.62 -0.91
N GLN A 142 -11.03 6.93 -1.79
CA GLN A 142 -12.27 6.15 -1.93
C GLN A 142 -12.00 4.67 -2.27
N TRP A 143 -12.87 3.81 -1.78
CA TRP A 143 -13.02 2.46 -2.31
C TRP A 143 -13.62 2.50 -3.70
N LEU A 144 -13.23 1.57 -4.55
CA LEU A 144 -13.65 1.53 -5.95
C LEU A 144 -14.07 0.12 -6.37
N SER A 145 -15.02 0.07 -7.30
CA SER A 145 -15.12 -1.05 -8.24
C SER A 145 -14.77 -0.56 -9.65
N LEU A 146 -14.15 -1.45 -10.43
CA LEU A 146 -13.72 -1.16 -11.79
C LEU A 146 -14.12 -2.34 -12.69
N THR A 147 -14.63 -2.04 -13.87
CA THR A 147 -14.58 -2.99 -14.99
C THR A 147 -13.16 -3.08 -15.49
N ALA A 148 -12.75 -4.21 -16.04
CA ALA A 148 -11.36 -4.41 -16.42
C ALA A 148 -11.21 -5.15 -17.74
N VAL A 149 -10.14 -4.82 -18.47
CA VAL A 149 -9.72 -5.50 -19.70
C VAL A 149 -8.32 -6.04 -19.49
N ALA A 150 -8.19 -7.36 -19.52
CA ALA A 150 -6.92 -8.06 -19.42
C ALA A 150 -6.25 -8.18 -20.80
N ASN A 151 -4.91 -8.10 -20.81
CA ASN A 151 -4.09 -8.31 -22.00
C ASN A 151 -2.86 -9.15 -21.65
N GLY A 152 -2.63 -10.20 -22.40
CA GLY A 152 -1.50 -11.11 -22.23
C GLY A 152 -1.75 -12.23 -21.20
N PRO A 153 -0.73 -13.05 -20.96
CA PRO A 153 -0.81 -14.21 -20.07
C PRO A 153 -0.65 -13.84 -18.59
N GLY A 154 -0.64 -14.84 -17.71
CA GLY A 154 -0.31 -14.72 -16.30
C GLY A 154 -1.50 -14.48 -15.40
N ILE A 155 -1.26 -13.95 -14.20
CA ILE A 155 -2.26 -13.85 -13.13
C ILE A 155 -3.46 -12.98 -13.48
N PHE A 156 -3.31 -12.04 -14.42
CA PHE A 156 -4.40 -11.15 -14.85
C PHE A 156 -5.18 -11.62 -16.10
N ALA A 157 -4.78 -12.71 -16.73
CA ALA A 157 -5.30 -13.13 -18.05
C ALA A 157 -6.83 -13.26 -18.15
N LYS A 158 -7.52 -13.47 -17.04
CA LYS A 158 -8.99 -13.66 -16.99
C LYS A 158 -9.71 -12.61 -16.17
N VAL A 159 -9.03 -11.55 -15.78
CA VAL A 159 -9.60 -10.51 -14.92
C VAL A 159 -10.51 -9.59 -15.74
N THR A 160 -11.74 -9.43 -15.27
CA THR A 160 -12.76 -8.57 -15.89
C THR A 160 -13.35 -7.56 -14.90
N PHE A 161 -13.07 -7.73 -13.60
CA PHE A 161 -13.56 -6.84 -12.56
C PHE A 161 -12.52 -6.73 -11.44
N ILE A 162 -12.38 -5.53 -10.88
CA ILE A 162 -11.41 -5.22 -9.84
C ILE A 162 -12.09 -4.44 -8.72
N GLN A 163 -11.75 -4.75 -7.46
CA GLN A 163 -12.07 -3.91 -6.31
C GLN A 163 -10.79 -3.32 -5.71
N ARG A 164 -10.85 -2.03 -5.32
CA ARG A 164 -9.89 -1.39 -4.42
C ARG A 164 -10.60 -1.11 -3.11
N LEU A 165 -10.21 -1.80 -2.06
CA LEU A 165 -10.85 -1.75 -0.74
C LEU A 165 -9.80 -1.45 0.35
N ASN A 166 -10.25 -1.24 1.59
CA ASN A 166 -9.41 -1.11 2.78
C ASN A 166 -8.27 -0.09 2.60
N THR A 167 -8.59 1.02 1.94
CA THR A 167 -7.63 2.08 1.65
C THR A 167 -7.21 2.79 2.93
N VAL A 168 -5.92 3.13 3.02
CA VAL A 168 -5.36 3.95 4.09
C VAL A 168 -4.55 5.07 3.46
N GLY A 169 -4.86 6.31 3.79
CA GLY A 169 -4.19 7.51 3.27
C GLY A 169 -4.48 7.80 1.79
N GLY A 170 -3.55 8.47 1.14
CA GLY A 170 -3.57 8.77 -0.30
C GLY A 170 -4.40 9.99 -0.71
N ASN A 171 -5.13 10.66 0.19
CA ASN A 171 -5.88 11.87 -0.14
C ASN A 171 -4.95 13.03 -0.53
N ALA A 172 -5.41 13.88 -1.44
CA ALA A 172 -4.70 15.10 -1.78
C ALA A 172 -4.43 15.96 -0.53
N PRO A 173 -3.30 16.70 -0.47
CA PRO A 173 -3.02 17.61 0.64
C PRO A 173 -4.13 18.66 0.80
N SER A 174 -4.42 19.04 2.03
CA SER A 174 -5.33 20.16 2.32
C SER A 174 -4.63 21.51 2.16
N THR A 175 -3.29 21.56 2.29
CA THR A 175 -2.49 22.77 2.09
C THR A 175 -2.31 23.03 0.60
N PRO A 176 -2.56 24.26 0.11
CA PRO A 176 -2.29 24.62 -1.28
C PRO A 176 -0.81 24.40 -1.67
N GLY A 177 -0.57 24.10 -2.94
CA GLY A 177 0.77 24.09 -3.51
C GLY A 177 1.34 25.50 -3.67
N SER A 178 2.66 25.60 -3.83
CA SER A 178 3.38 26.87 -3.89
C SER A 178 3.43 27.44 -5.30
N VAL A 179 3.55 26.57 -6.31
CA VAL A 179 3.66 26.95 -7.71
C VAL A 179 2.83 26.02 -8.59
N VAL A 180 2.28 26.56 -9.68
CA VAL A 180 1.55 25.75 -10.68
C VAL A 180 2.47 24.69 -11.26
N GLY A 181 1.98 23.45 -11.32
CA GLY A 181 2.75 22.31 -11.79
C GLY A 181 3.54 21.57 -10.70
N GLU A 182 3.59 22.08 -9.47
CA GLU A 182 4.17 21.35 -8.33
C GLU A 182 3.51 19.98 -8.18
N GLU A 183 4.32 18.93 -7.97
CA GLU A 183 3.82 17.57 -7.74
C GLU A 183 4.10 17.11 -6.32
N VAL A 184 3.18 16.35 -5.78
CA VAL A 184 3.32 15.70 -4.47
C VAL A 184 2.95 14.23 -4.58
N GLN A 185 3.67 13.39 -3.84
CA GLN A 185 3.42 11.96 -3.71
C GLN A 185 2.87 11.67 -2.32
N VAL A 186 1.61 11.25 -2.25
CA VAL A 186 0.93 10.98 -0.98
C VAL A 186 0.85 9.48 -0.75
N PRO A 187 1.48 8.94 0.32
CA PRO A 187 1.50 7.52 0.60
C PRO A 187 0.09 6.94 0.78
N TYR A 188 -0.12 5.72 0.27
CA TYR A 188 -1.34 4.95 0.52
C TYR A 188 -1.07 3.45 0.53
N THR A 189 -2.02 2.73 1.13
CA THR A 189 -2.17 1.29 0.95
C THR A 189 -3.60 0.96 0.56
N ALA A 190 -3.80 -0.17 -0.09
CA ALA A 190 -5.12 -0.69 -0.46
C ALA A 190 -5.08 -2.20 -0.67
N ASP A 191 -6.19 -2.88 -0.43
CA ASP A 191 -6.39 -4.24 -0.90
C ASP A 191 -6.98 -4.20 -2.31
N TYR A 192 -6.35 -4.90 -3.24
CA TYR A 192 -6.83 -5.13 -4.60
C TYR A 192 -7.32 -6.56 -4.74
N LEU A 193 -8.56 -6.71 -5.19
CA LEU A 193 -9.18 -8.00 -5.45
C LEU A 193 -9.54 -8.05 -6.95
N PHE A 194 -9.06 -9.08 -7.61
CA PHE A 194 -9.19 -9.27 -9.05
C PHE A 194 -10.12 -10.44 -9.33
N TYR A 195 -11.18 -10.21 -10.10
CA TYR A 195 -12.23 -11.21 -10.36
C TYR A 195 -12.37 -11.49 -11.85
N LYS A 196 -12.77 -12.72 -12.15
CA LYS A 196 -13.40 -13.10 -13.40
C LYS A 196 -14.90 -13.08 -13.19
N THR A 197 -15.63 -12.30 -13.98
CA THR A 197 -17.10 -12.33 -14.03
C THR A 197 -17.59 -13.52 -14.87
N PRO A 198 -18.85 -13.93 -14.71
CA PRO A 198 -19.46 -14.97 -15.54
C PRO A 198 -19.32 -14.72 -17.02
#